data_d1a8f6c83ba323a7ae38bbadaf0bed9e
#
_entry.id   d1a8f6c83ba323a7ae38bbadaf0bed9e
#
_cell.length_a   1.000
_cell.length_b   1.000
_cell.length_c   1.000
_cell.angle_alpha   90.00
_cell.angle_beta   90.00
_cell.angle_gamma   90.00
#
_symmetry.space_group_name_H-M   'P 1'
#
loop_
_entity.id
_entity.type
_entity.pdbx_description
1 polymer ?
#
loop_
_entity_poly.entity_id
_entity_poly.type
_entity_poly.pdbx_seq_one_letter_code
_entity_poly.pdbx_strand_id
1 'polypeptide(L)'
;DFMKLTKFIYCIIFFTIFSFNLLMSPVYSFSIEEDDLENDAVNMENTNNFESNSYLVDNLRVDARCAIAIDGETNQILFAQNAFEIVPMASTTKIMTALIAINYGDLDREVVISKNAASIRGSKVGYSAGESIKMKELIFGLMFKSGNDAAIAIAEDIGGSVEGFAKIMNDFANSLGIMCSNYESPHGLDSQKHYSSAYDLAILTSKAMKNELFREICGSKTIAKETYGFTRDYQNINKILWKIPNANGVKTGYTGQAGKCLVTSVNHEGRDIIIVVLNCTDRWNQTEKIYNHVCSKYIFKNDSTKNIFL
;
A
#
# COMPACT_ATOMS: atom_id res chain seq x y z
N ASP A 1 -55.93 7.29 23.35
CA ASP A 1 -55.03 8.46 23.19
C ASP A 1 -53.75 8.38 24.01
N PHE A 2 -53.74 7.62 25.08
CA PHE A 2 -52.53 7.43 25.92
C PHE A 2 -51.42 6.67 25.20
N MET A 3 -51.73 5.78 24.28
CA MET A 3 -50.79 4.95 23.52
C MET A 3 -50.06 5.74 22.39
N LYS A 4 -50.66 6.83 21.91
CA LYS A 4 -50.02 7.74 20.93
C LYS A 4 -49.02 8.70 21.57
N LEU A 5 -49.28 9.12 22.80
CA LEU A 5 -48.39 10.00 23.55
C LEU A 5 -47.10 9.30 24.00
N THR A 6 -47.20 8.04 24.43
CA THR A 6 -46.02 7.23 24.81
C THR A 6 -45.10 6.95 23.63
N LYS A 7 -45.61 6.65 22.43
CA LYS A 7 -44.78 6.49 21.21
C LYS A 7 -44.07 7.76 20.79
N PHE A 8 -44.71 8.92 20.97
CA PHE A 8 -44.11 10.20 20.65
C PHE A 8 -42.99 10.60 21.60
N ILE A 9 -43.11 10.27 22.89
CA ILE A 9 -42.08 10.53 23.89
C ILE A 9 -40.87 9.61 23.67
N TYR A 10 -41.07 8.34 23.30
CA TYR A 10 -39.96 7.42 22.96
C TYR A 10 -39.18 7.85 21.70
N CYS A 11 -39.85 8.38 20.70
CA CYS A 11 -39.18 8.95 19.52
C CYS A 11 -38.32 10.18 19.84
N ILE A 12 -38.78 11.05 20.72
CA ILE A 12 -38.01 12.26 21.11
C ILE A 12 -36.78 11.87 21.95
N ILE A 13 -36.91 10.91 22.87
CA ILE A 13 -35.80 10.44 23.70
C ILE A 13 -34.76 9.72 22.83
N PHE A 14 -35.17 8.94 21.84
CA PHE A 14 -34.26 8.24 20.92
C PHE A 14 -33.49 9.25 20.03
N PHE A 15 -34.15 10.32 19.59
CA PHE A 15 -33.49 11.37 18.75
C PHE A 15 -32.51 12.23 19.55
N THR A 16 -32.78 12.51 20.82
CA THR A 16 -31.87 13.31 21.68
C THR A 16 -30.65 12.53 22.12
N ILE A 17 -30.74 11.21 22.32
CA ILE A 17 -29.58 10.35 22.66
C ILE A 17 -28.67 10.14 21.43
N PHE A 18 -29.25 10.08 20.23
CA PHE A 18 -28.49 9.93 18.97
C PHE A 18 -27.76 11.22 18.58
N SER A 19 -28.30 12.40 18.92
CA SER A 19 -27.69 13.69 18.59
C SER A 19 -26.54 14.09 19.53
N PHE A 20 -26.42 13.50 20.73
CA PHE A 20 -25.39 13.85 21.70
C PHE A 20 -24.07 13.11 21.52
N ASN A 21 -24.06 12.01 20.74
CA ASN A 21 -22.85 11.25 20.44
C ASN A 21 -22.10 11.72 19.17
N LEU A 22 -22.56 12.82 18.52
CA LEU A 22 -21.93 13.32 17.28
C LEU A 22 -20.96 14.49 17.51
N LEU A 23 -20.70 14.90 18.75
CA LEU A 23 -19.97 16.14 19.04
C LEU A 23 -18.79 15.99 20.01
N MET A 24 -18.04 14.89 20.00
CA MET A 24 -16.73 14.86 20.69
C MET A 24 -15.82 13.79 20.09
N SER A 25 -15.11 14.11 19.02
CA SER A 25 -13.84 13.47 18.72
C SER A 25 -12.87 14.53 18.20
N PRO A 26 -11.84 14.90 18.93
CA PRO A 26 -10.76 15.70 18.36
C PRO A 26 -9.97 14.82 17.42
N VAL A 27 -10.12 15.07 16.12
CA VAL A 27 -9.24 14.51 15.10
C VAL A 27 -7.91 15.26 15.16
N TYR A 28 -6.97 14.78 15.97
CA TYR A 28 -5.58 15.17 15.82
C TYR A 28 -4.94 14.31 14.74
N SER A 29 -4.91 14.81 13.50
CA SER A 29 -4.06 14.24 12.47
C SER A 29 -2.83 15.12 12.32
N PHE A 30 -1.72 14.64 12.82
CA PHE A 30 -0.40 15.19 12.54
C PHE A 30 0.12 14.49 11.29
N SER A 31 0.16 15.20 10.15
CA SER A 31 0.82 14.70 8.94
C SER A 31 2.25 15.21 8.96
N ILE A 32 3.21 14.31 9.15
CA ILE A 32 4.63 14.57 8.97
C ILE A 32 4.99 14.09 7.56
N GLU A 33 5.67 14.91 6.79
CA GLU A 33 6.13 14.55 5.45
C GLU A 33 7.16 13.42 5.53
N GLU A 34 7.12 12.47 4.58
CA GLU A 34 8.00 11.28 4.57
C GLU A 34 9.50 11.62 4.52
N ASP A 35 9.87 12.82 4.06
CA ASP A 35 11.25 13.20 3.81
C ASP A 35 12.01 13.75 5.05
N ASP A 36 11.30 14.20 6.10
CA ASP A 36 11.94 14.87 7.25
C ASP A 36 12.27 13.95 8.44
N LEU A 37 11.91 12.66 8.40
CA LEU A 37 12.00 11.76 9.55
C LEU A 37 13.23 10.84 9.58
N GLU A 38 14.19 11.00 8.68
CA GLU A 38 15.37 10.12 8.67
C GLU A 38 16.42 10.45 9.75
N ASN A 39 16.33 11.60 10.44
CA ASN A 39 17.39 12.06 11.35
C ASN A 39 17.07 12.02 12.84
N ASP A 40 15.87 11.72 13.26
CA ASP A 40 15.56 11.68 14.71
C ASP A 40 15.40 10.23 15.22
N ALA A 41 16.48 9.71 15.77
CA ALA A 41 16.48 8.53 16.63
C ALA A 41 15.83 8.90 17.97
N VAL A 42 14.51 8.82 18.08
CA VAL A 42 13.83 8.87 19.38
C VAL A 42 13.77 7.46 19.95
N ASN A 43 14.55 7.23 21.00
CA ASN A 43 14.43 6.07 21.87
C ASN A 43 13.05 6.06 22.51
N MET A 44 12.15 5.19 22.07
CA MET A 44 10.99 4.77 22.85
C MET A 44 11.17 3.31 23.26
N GLU A 45 11.66 3.11 24.45
CA GLU A 45 11.47 1.85 25.18
C GLU A 45 9.97 1.68 25.47
N ASN A 46 9.32 0.82 24.72
CA ASN A 46 8.04 0.24 25.09
C ASN A 46 8.11 -1.27 24.84
N THR A 47 8.49 -1.96 25.92
CA THR A 47 8.42 -3.42 26.02
C THR A 47 6.96 -3.83 26.19
N ASN A 48 6.25 -4.07 25.10
CA ASN A 48 5.05 -4.89 25.15
C ASN A 48 5.41 -6.30 24.65
N ASN A 49 5.47 -7.23 25.60
CA ASN A 49 5.56 -8.67 25.33
C ASN A 49 4.28 -9.12 24.59
N PHE A 50 4.34 -9.14 23.25
CA PHE A 50 3.39 -9.88 22.46
C PHE A 50 3.92 -11.30 22.25
N GLU A 51 3.27 -12.29 22.84
CA GLU A 51 3.47 -13.70 22.47
C GLU A 51 3.07 -13.86 21.00
N SER A 52 4.06 -13.97 20.12
CA SER A 52 3.84 -14.18 18.69
C SER A 52 3.61 -15.65 18.42
N ASN A 53 2.41 -16.04 18.03
CA ASN A 53 2.16 -17.32 17.38
C ASN A 53 2.83 -17.34 16.00
N SER A 54 4.08 -17.82 15.92
CA SER A 54 4.73 -18.05 14.63
C SER A 54 4.32 -19.43 14.10
N TYR A 55 3.57 -19.43 13.00
CA TYR A 55 3.13 -20.68 12.34
C TYR A 55 4.24 -21.45 11.64
N LEU A 56 5.42 -20.87 11.50
CA LEU A 56 6.62 -21.52 10.99
C LEU A 56 7.68 -21.51 12.09
N VAL A 57 8.26 -22.68 12.39
CA VAL A 57 9.37 -22.82 13.33
C VAL A 57 10.62 -22.25 12.67
N ASP A 58 10.67 -20.93 12.54
CA ASP A 58 11.80 -20.17 12.04
C ASP A 58 12.43 -19.39 13.20
N ASN A 59 13.73 -19.52 13.39
CA ASN A 59 14.46 -18.84 14.45
C ASN A 59 14.71 -17.35 14.12
N LEU A 60 14.35 -16.90 12.89
CA LEU A 60 14.50 -15.51 12.52
C LEU A 60 13.43 -14.64 13.21
N ARG A 61 13.87 -13.59 13.91
CA ARG A 61 13.03 -12.50 14.41
C ARG A 61 13.45 -11.20 13.75
N VAL A 62 12.46 -10.40 13.37
CA VAL A 62 12.66 -9.08 12.77
C VAL A 62 11.94 -8.02 13.61
N ASP A 63 12.50 -6.80 13.62
CA ASP A 63 11.91 -5.65 14.31
C ASP A 63 10.82 -5.04 13.43
N ALA A 64 9.72 -5.77 13.29
CA ALA A 64 8.51 -5.38 12.60
C ALA A 64 7.31 -5.98 13.33
N ARG A 65 6.18 -5.27 13.37
CA ARG A 65 4.93 -5.83 13.92
C ARG A 65 4.45 -7.01 13.10
N CYS A 66 4.43 -6.87 11.78
CA CYS A 66 4.06 -7.93 10.85
C CYS A 66 5.10 -8.03 9.74
N ALA A 67 5.46 -9.26 9.37
CA ALA A 67 6.36 -9.49 8.24
C ALA A 67 6.05 -10.81 7.54
N ILE A 68 6.32 -10.86 6.23
CA ILE A 68 6.19 -12.06 5.41
C ILE A 68 7.20 -12.03 4.25
N ALA A 69 7.66 -13.19 3.82
CA ALA A 69 8.25 -13.41 2.52
C ALA A 69 7.53 -14.54 1.81
N ILE A 70 7.22 -14.36 0.54
CA ILE A 70 6.63 -15.39 -0.32
C ILE A 70 7.43 -15.55 -1.61
N ASP A 71 7.34 -16.73 -2.21
CA ASP A 71 7.70 -16.94 -3.61
C ASP A 71 6.62 -16.27 -4.50
N GLY A 72 7.02 -15.33 -5.33
CA GLY A 72 6.10 -14.52 -6.15
C GLY A 72 5.42 -15.30 -7.27
N GLU A 73 5.91 -16.49 -7.63
CA GLU A 73 5.29 -17.36 -8.64
C GLU A 73 4.25 -18.30 -8.02
N THR A 74 4.61 -18.95 -6.92
CA THR A 74 3.79 -20.01 -6.28
C THR A 74 2.96 -19.51 -5.11
N ASN A 75 3.25 -18.33 -4.57
CA ASN A 75 2.73 -17.77 -3.32
C ASN A 75 3.07 -18.61 -2.08
N GLN A 76 4.05 -19.53 -2.19
CA GLN A 76 4.53 -20.29 -1.04
C GLN A 76 5.13 -19.33 0.00
N ILE A 77 4.72 -19.49 1.26
CA ILE A 77 5.30 -18.74 2.38
C ILE A 77 6.70 -19.26 2.68
N LEU A 78 7.68 -18.36 2.62
CA LEU A 78 9.10 -18.65 2.89
C LEU A 78 9.52 -18.16 4.30
N PHE A 79 8.86 -17.12 4.79
CA PHE A 79 9.00 -16.58 6.15
C PHE A 79 7.70 -15.90 6.57
N ALA A 80 7.32 -16.00 7.84
CA ALA A 80 6.15 -15.30 8.38
C ALA A 80 6.36 -14.91 9.85
N GLN A 81 5.99 -13.69 10.20
CA GLN A 81 5.87 -13.17 11.56
C GLN A 81 4.60 -12.32 11.63
N ASN A 82 3.59 -12.76 12.40
CA ASN A 82 2.28 -12.08 12.52
C ASN A 82 1.65 -11.71 11.15
N ALA A 83 1.89 -12.52 10.12
CA ALA A 83 1.62 -12.17 8.72
C ALA A 83 0.13 -11.98 8.40
N PHE A 84 -0.77 -12.53 9.20
CA PHE A 84 -2.22 -12.46 9.03
C PHE A 84 -2.89 -11.42 9.95
N GLU A 85 -2.11 -10.72 10.77
CA GLU A 85 -2.61 -9.66 11.63
C GLU A 85 -3.10 -8.48 10.80
N ILE A 86 -4.30 -7.98 11.12
CA ILE A 86 -4.92 -6.82 10.45
C ILE A 86 -4.34 -5.54 11.05
N VAL A 87 -3.71 -4.73 10.19
CA VAL A 87 -3.03 -3.50 10.60
C VAL A 87 -3.23 -2.38 9.55
N PRO A 88 -3.07 -1.10 9.93
CA PRO A 88 -2.96 -0.02 8.96
C PRO A 88 -1.76 -0.25 8.05
N MET A 89 -1.91 0.08 6.75
CA MET A 89 -0.93 -0.24 5.72
C MET A 89 -0.28 0.99 5.06
N ALA A 90 -0.70 2.20 5.42
CA ALA A 90 -0.22 3.45 4.83
C ALA A 90 -0.25 3.44 3.28
N SER A 91 0.71 4.10 2.65
CA SER A 91 0.81 4.22 1.18
C SER A 91 1.13 2.92 0.44
N THR A 92 1.29 1.76 1.11
CA THR A 92 1.32 0.47 0.40
C THR A 92 -0.02 0.15 -0.28
N THR A 93 -1.11 0.81 0.15
CA THR A 93 -2.42 0.90 -0.54
C THR A 93 -2.29 1.21 -2.03
N LYS A 94 -1.31 2.03 -2.42
CA LYS A 94 -1.12 2.49 -3.80
C LYS A 94 -0.75 1.39 -4.79
N ILE A 95 -0.32 0.21 -4.29
CA ILE A 95 -0.15 -0.99 -5.11
C ILE A 95 -1.49 -1.38 -5.74
N MET A 96 -2.58 -1.41 -4.95
CA MET A 96 -3.93 -1.67 -5.43
C MET A 96 -4.40 -0.59 -6.42
N THR A 97 -4.20 0.67 -6.07
CA THR A 97 -4.58 1.81 -6.92
C THR A 97 -3.89 1.76 -8.27
N ALA A 98 -2.56 1.51 -8.30
CA ALA A 98 -1.79 1.40 -9.53
C ALA A 98 -2.25 0.21 -10.38
N LEU A 99 -2.47 -0.95 -9.76
CA LEU A 99 -2.90 -2.16 -10.49
C LEU A 99 -4.28 -1.98 -11.13
N ILE A 100 -5.23 -1.34 -10.43
CA ILE A 100 -6.54 -1.01 -10.99
C ILE A 100 -6.39 0.00 -12.14
N ALA A 101 -5.59 1.06 -11.95
CA ALA A 101 -5.38 2.07 -12.97
C ALA A 101 -4.77 1.48 -14.26
N ILE A 102 -3.84 0.54 -14.15
CA ILE A 102 -3.23 -0.15 -15.28
C ILE A 102 -4.24 -1.07 -15.99
N ASN A 103 -5.11 -1.76 -15.25
CA ASN A 103 -6.03 -2.75 -15.82
C ASN A 103 -7.29 -2.11 -16.43
N TYR A 104 -7.76 -1.00 -15.88
CA TYR A 104 -9.05 -0.40 -16.26
C TYR A 104 -8.94 1.02 -16.80
N GLY A 105 -7.77 1.67 -16.64
CA GLY A 105 -7.53 3.00 -17.16
C GLY A 105 -7.08 2.99 -18.61
N ASP A 106 -7.52 3.99 -19.38
CA ASP A 106 -6.88 4.34 -20.65
C ASP A 106 -5.61 5.13 -20.31
N LEU A 107 -4.45 4.50 -20.52
CA LEU A 107 -3.14 5.04 -20.12
C LEU A 107 -2.76 6.35 -20.82
N ASP A 108 -3.27 6.57 -22.02
CA ASP A 108 -3.02 7.78 -22.81
C ASP A 108 -4.05 8.88 -22.57
N ARG A 109 -5.16 8.59 -21.88
CA ARG A 109 -6.17 9.56 -21.54
C ARG A 109 -5.62 10.65 -20.62
N GLU A 110 -5.94 11.89 -20.95
CA GLU A 110 -5.66 13.04 -20.11
C GLU A 110 -6.72 13.18 -19.01
N VAL A 111 -6.25 13.31 -17.78
CA VAL A 111 -7.06 13.48 -16.56
C VAL A 111 -6.85 14.89 -16.06
N VAL A 112 -7.93 15.65 -15.89
CA VAL A 112 -7.87 17.01 -15.33
C VAL A 112 -7.81 16.91 -13.81
N ILE A 113 -6.77 17.47 -13.23
CA ILE A 113 -6.58 17.47 -11.78
C ILE A 113 -7.65 18.33 -11.10
N SER A 114 -8.43 17.73 -10.24
CA SER A 114 -9.45 18.41 -9.46
C SER A 114 -8.85 19.29 -8.35
N LYS A 115 -9.65 20.22 -7.83
CA LYS A 115 -9.27 20.97 -6.61
C LYS A 115 -9.09 20.05 -5.40
N ASN A 116 -9.87 18.97 -5.33
CA ASN A 116 -9.76 17.97 -4.27
C ASN A 116 -8.41 17.24 -4.35
N ALA A 117 -8.05 16.72 -5.52
CA ALA A 117 -6.76 16.07 -5.75
C ALA A 117 -5.58 17.01 -5.42
N ALA A 118 -5.57 18.24 -5.94
CA ALA A 118 -4.49 19.20 -5.71
C ALA A 118 -4.33 19.62 -4.24
N SER A 119 -5.44 19.63 -3.46
CA SER A 119 -5.44 20.09 -2.06
C SER A 119 -5.18 18.99 -1.04
N ILE A 120 -5.16 17.70 -1.45
CA ILE A 120 -4.97 16.57 -0.52
C ILE A 120 -3.69 16.73 0.30
N ARG A 121 -3.71 16.31 1.55
CA ARG A 121 -2.54 16.34 2.45
C ARG A 121 -1.59 15.15 2.24
N GLY A 122 -0.39 15.27 2.81
CA GLY A 122 0.65 14.23 2.77
C GLY A 122 1.48 14.30 1.50
N SER A 123 2.14 13.21 1.14
CA SER A 123 3.02 13.13 -0.03
C SER A 123 2.30 13.48 -1.33
N LYS A 124 2.92 14.33 -2.15
CA LYS A 124 2.36 14.80 -3.42
C LYS A 124 3.39 14.75 -4.54
N VAL A 125 2.91 14.61 -5.76
CA VAL A 125 3.68 14.96 -6.96
C VAL A 125 3.77 16.48 -7.09
N GLY A 126 2.72 17.19 -6.69
CA GLY A 126 2.60 18.63 -6.78
C GLY A 126 1.84 19.09 -8.03
N TYR A 127 0.85 18.33 -8.46
CA TYR A 127 -0.03 18.74 -9.53
C TYR A 127 -0.94 19.92 -9.11
N SER A 128 -1.18 20.84 -10.04
CA SER A 128 -2.05 21.99 -9.83
C SER A 128 -3.49 21.69 -10.27
N ALA A 129 -4.48 22.29 -9.60
CA ALA A 129 -5.87 22.17 -10.03
C ALA A 129 -6.05 22.74 -11.45
N GLY A 130 -6.73 21.98 -12.32
CA GLY A 130 -6.91 22.30 -13.74
C GLY A 130 -5.77 21.84 -14.65
N GLU A 131 -4.67 21.32 -14.10
CA GLU A 131 -3.60 20.71 -14.90
C GLU A 131 -4.11 19.42 -15.55
N SER A 132 -3.77 19.17 -16.83
CA SER A 132 -4.12 17.96 -17.56
C SER A 132 -2.93 17.02 -17.60
N ILE A 133 -3.09 15.83 -17.03
CA ILE A 133 -2.00 14.84 -16.85
C ILE A 133 -2.45 13.50 -17.42
N LYS A 134 -1.60 12.86 -18.22
CA LYS A 134 -1.89 11.51 -18.72
C LYS A 134 -2.04 10.49 -17.58
N MET A 135 -2.98 9.56 -17.71
CA MET A 135 -3.18 8.48 -16.74
C MET A 135 -1.87 7.73 -16.45
N LYS A 136 -1.08 7.44 -17.48
CA LYS A 136 0.24 6.79 -17.33
C LYS A 136 1.16 7.61 -16.42
N GLU A 137 1.23 8.92 -16.60
CA GLU A 137 2.05 9.81 -15.75
C GLU A 137 1.55 9.85 -14.31
N LEU A 138 0.20 9.86 -14.09
CA LEU A 138 -0.38 9.76 -12.75
C LEU A 138 0.07 8.49 -12.02
N ILE A 139 0.13 7.34 -12.72
CA ILE A 139 0.59 6.07 -12.12
C ILE A 139 2.09 6.15 -11.76
N PHE A 140 2.94 6.78 -12.58
CA PHE A 140 4.34 7.03 -12.22
C PHE A 140 4.44 7.95 -11.00
N GLY A 141 3.71 9.06 -10.97
CA GLY A 141 3.67 9.98 -9.83
C GLY A 141 3.19 9.30 -8.53
N LEU A 142 2.14 8.46 -8.66
CA LEU A 142 1.60 7.63 -7.57
C LEU A 142 2.67 6.73 -6.94
N MET A 143 3.47 6.06 -7.76
CA MET A 143 4.43 5.06 -7.28
C MET A 143 5.77 5.67 -6.91
N PHE A 144 6.31 6.61 -7.70
CA PHE A 144 7.63 7.21 -7.49
C PHE A 144 7.65 8.21 -6.34
N LYS A 145 6.64 9.10 -6.27
CA LYS A 145 6.53 10.17 -5.26
C LYS A 145 5.55 9.84 -4.15
N SER A 146 4.93 8.67 -4.20
CA SER A 146 3.83 8.34 -3.30
C SER A 146 2.67 9.35 -3.35
N GLY A 147 2.43 9.98 -4.51
CA GLY A 147 1.52 11.11 -4.70
C GLY A 147 0.08 10.79 -4.29
N ASN A 148 -0.41 11.48 -3.26
CA ASN A 148 -1.81 11.40 -2.86
C ASN A 148 -2.72 12.15 -3.86
N ASP A 149 -2.19 13.22 -4.44
CA ASP A 149 -2.82 13.97 -5.54
C ASP A 149 -3.05 13.08 -6.77
N ALA A 150 -2.03 12.32 -7.17
CA ALA A 150 -2.16 11.32 -8.22
C ALA A 150 -3.20 10.24 -7.86
N ALA A 151 -3.20 9.76 -6.61
CA ALA A 151 -4.15 8.74 -6.15
C ALA A 151 -5.60 9.23 -6.24
N ILE A 152 -5.88 10.46 -5.79
CA ILE A 152 -7.22 11.06 -5.87
C ILE A 152 -7.62 11.26 -7.33
N ALA A 153 -6.74 11.81 -8.18
CA ALA A 153 -7.04 12.03 -9.59
C ALA A 153 -7.41 10.72 -10.32
N ILE A 154 -6.65 9.64 -10.08
CA ILE A 154 -6.95 8.30 -10.60
C ILE A 154 -8.32 7.81 -10.10
N ALA A 155 -8.60 7.99 -8.80
CA ALA A 155 -9.86 7.53 -8.21
C ALA A 155 -11.08 8.27 -8.74
N GLU A 156 -10.98 9.59 -8.89
CA GLU A 156 -12.07 10.41 -9.43
C GLU A 156 -12.34 10.07 -10.90
N ASP A 157 -11.29 9.80 -11.68
CA ASP A 157 -11.42 9.49 -13.10
C ASP A 157 -12.01 8.09 -13.34
N ILE A 158 -11.54 7.06 -12.64
CA ILE A 158 -12.00 5.67 -12.86
C ILE A 158 -13.28 5.37 -12.08
N GLY A 159 -13.38 5.87 -10.84
CA GLY A 159 -14.48 5.56 -9.93
C GLY A 159 -15.58 6.60 -9.89
N GLY A 160 -15.39 7.76 -10.57
CA GLY A 160 -16.29 8.90 -10.49
C GLY A 160 -16.21 9.66 -9.14
N SER A 161 -15.68 9.03 -8.11
CA SER A 161 -15.41 9.60 -6.80
C SER A 161 -14.42 8.71 -6.04
N VAL A 162 -13.87 9.19 -4.91
CA VAL A 162 -13.03 8.41 -4.00
C VAL A 162 -13.79 7.20 -3.46
N GLU A 163 -15.05 7.37 -3.08
CA GLU A 163 -15.92 6.31 -2.55
C GLU A 163 -16.24 5.27 -3.62
N GLY A 164 -16.54 5.72 -4.86
CA GLY A 164 -16.78 4.83 -6.00
C GLY A 164 -15.53 3.98 -6.30
N PHE A 165 -14.35 4.60 -6.27
CA PHE A 165 -13.09 3.88 -6.47
C PHE A 165 -12.78 2.92 -5.33
N ALA A 166 -13.04 3.30 -4.06
CA ALA A 166 -12.87 2.42 -2.91
C ALA A 166 -13.74 1.15 -3.04
N LYS A 167 -14.96 1.28 -3.59
CA LYS A 167 -15.78 0.11 -3.90
C LYS A 167 -15.11 -0.79 -4.94
N ILE A 168 -14.56 -0.22 -6.02
CA ILE A 168 -13.82 -0.98 -7.04
C ILE A 168 -12.62 -1.69 -6.41
N MET A 169 -11.86 -1.02 -5.52
CA MET A 169 -10.73 -1.62 -4.81
C MET A 169 -11.14 -2.84 -3.98
N ASN A 170 -12.24 -2.77 -3.24
CA ASN A 170 -12.73 -3.88 -2.43
C ASN A 170 -13.29 -5.04 -3.30
N ASP A 171 -14.04 -4.72 -4.36
CA ASP A 171 -14.52 -5.73 -5.31
C ASP A 171 -13.35 -6.46 -5.99
N PHE A 172 -12.29 -5.71 -6.36
CA PHE A 172 -11.08 -6.28 -6.94
C PHE A 172 -10.31 -7.14 -5.92
N ALA A 173 -10.16 -6.68 -4.67
CA ALA A 173 -9.55 -7.45 -3.59
C ALA A 173 -10.27 -8.80 -3.39
N ASN A 174 -11.61 -8.79 -3.32
CA ASN A 174 -12.43 -9.99 -3.22
C ASN A 174 -12.20 -10.95 -4.40
N SER A 175 -12.07 -10.43 -5.63
CA SER A 175 -11.80 -11.24 -6.83
C SER A 175 -10.44 -11.95 -6.80
N LEU A 176 -9.49 -11.42 -6.04
CA LEU A 176 -8.16 -12.00 -5.82
C LEU A 176 -8.10 -12.94 -4.59
N GLY A 177 -9.20 -13.12 -3.87
CA GLY A 177 -9.23 -13.88 -2.63
C GLY A 177 -8.55 -13.18 -1.45
N ILE A 178 -8.39 -11.86 -1.51
CA ILE A 178 -7.87 -11.01 -0.44
C ILE A 178 -8.99 -10.74 0.56
N MET A 179 -8.93 -11.39 1.73
CA MET A 179 -10.06 -11.44 2.68
C MET A 179 -9.84 -10.59 3.93
N CYS A 180 -8.59 -10.24 4.26
CA CYS A 180 -8.24 -9.50 5.47
C CYS A 180 -7.89 -8.04 5.17
N SER A 181 -8.47 -7.47 4.10
CA SER A 181 -8.21 -6.08 3.67
C SER A 181 -9.51 -5.33 3.44
N ASN A 182 -9.51 -4.04 3.76
CA ASN A 182 -10.59 -3.14 3.42
C ASN A 182 -10.00 -1.78 3.00
N TYR A 183 -10.50 -1.25 1.90
CA TYR A 183 -10.05 -0.01 1.29
C TYR A 183 -11.12 1.07 1.41
N GLU A 184 -10.78 2.22 2.01
CA GLU A 184 -11.62 3.42 2.06
C GLU A 184 -11.07 4.58 1.22
N SER A 185 -9.79 4.47 0.81
CA SER A 185 -9.14 5.52 0.03
C SER A 185 -8.11 4.96 -0.94
N PRO A 186 -7.78 5.68 -2.04
CA PRO A 186 -6.77 5.25 -3.00
C PRO A 186 -5.33 5.50 -2.53
N HIS A 187 -5.12 6.25 -1.44
CA HIS A 187 -3.81 6.75 -1.01
C HIS A 187 -3.28 6.11 0.28
N GLY A 188 -4.15 5.63 1.18
CA GLY A 188 -3.74 4.97 2.42
C GLY A 188 -3.49 5.89 3.61
N LEU A 189 -4.07 7.08 3.64
CA LEU A 189 -4.11 7.89 4.86
C LEU A 189 -4.96 7.18 5.93
N ASP A 190 -4.61 7.38 7.20
CA ASP A 190 -5.21 6.69 8.33
C ASP A 190 -6.73 6.82 8.38
N SER A 191 -7.41 5.69 8.53
CA SER A 191 -8.82 5.53 8.80
C SER A 191 -9.06 4.23 9.54
N GLN A 192 -10.09 4.18 10.41
CA GLN A 192 -10.40 2.99 11.22
C GLN A 192 -10.77 1.76 10.38
N LYS A 193 -11.31 1.98 9.17
CA LYS A 193 -11.72 0.91 8.27
C LYS A 193 -10.78 0.74 7.07
N HIS A 194 -9.57 1.33 7.12
CA HIS A 194 -8.56 1.19 6.07
C HIS A 194 -7.41 0.34 6.57
N TYR A 195 -7.40 -0.94 6.21
CA TYR A 195 -6.46 -1.92 6.75
C TYR A 195 -6.16 -3.06 5.77
N SER A 196 -5.08 -3.78 6.06
CA SER A 196 -4.69 -5.01 5.37
C SER A 196 -3.89 -5.92 6.31
N SER A 197 -3.43 -7.05 5.81
CA SER A 197 -2.42 -7.91 6.43
C SER A 197 -1.15 -7.97 5.58
N ALA A 198 -0.03 -8.37 6.17
CA ALA A 198 1.19 -8.58 5.39
C ALA A 198 1.01 -9.66 4.33
N TYR A 199 0.23 -10.70 4.62
CA TYR A 199 -0.11 -11.76 3.67
C TYR A 199 -0.91 -11.23 2.48
N ASP A 200 -1.99 -10.49 2.73
CA ASP A 200 -2.84 -9.93 1.66
C ASP A 200 -2.05 -8.99 0.74
N LEU A 201 -1.19 -8.13 1.32
CA LEU A 201 -0.32 -7.26 0.54
C LEU A 201 0.70 -8.05 -0.29
N ALA A 202 1.21 -9.17 0.22
CA ALA A 202 2.12 -10.03 -0.52
C ALA A 202 1.41 -10.70 -1.72
N ILE A 203 0.18 -11.21 -1.53
CA ILE A 203 -0.64 -11.79 -2.61
C ILE A 203 -0.99 -10.74 -3.67
N LEU A 204 -1.44 -9.55 -3.25
CA LEU A 204 -1.71 -8.44 -4.15
C LEU A 204 -0.47 -8.09 -4.98
N THR A 205 0.70 -8.03 -4.32
CA THR A 205 1.97 -7.69 -4.96
C THR A 205 2.41 -8.77 -5.95
N SER A 206 2.29 -10.06 -5.60
CA SER A 206 2.54 -11.19 -6.51
C SER A 206 1.73 -11.04 -7.80
N LYS A 207 0.45 -10.70 -7.68
CA LYS A 207 -0.42 -10.46 -8.83
C LYS A 207 0.01 -9.23 -9.62
N ALA A 208 0.35 -8.13 -8.96
CA ALA A 208 0.74 -6.88 -9.60
C ALA A 208 2.08 -7.03 -10.36
N MET A 209 3.04 -7.73 -9.80
CA MET A 209 4.35 -7.98 -10.41
C MET A 209 4.30 -8.85 -11.67
N LYS A 210 3.18 -9.52 -11.96
CA LYS A 210 2.95 -10.23 -13.24
C LYS A 210 2.62 -9.28 -14.40
N ASN A 211 2.27 -8.03 -14.13
CA ASN A 211 2.05 -7.00 -15.13
C ASN A 211 3.38 -6.31 -15.47
N GLU A 212 3.76 -6.32 -16.75
CA GLU A 212 5.05 -5.77 -17.21
C GLU A 212 5.19 -4.28 -16.94
N LEU A 213 4.13 -3.49 -17.17
CA LEU A 213 4.16 -2.05 -16.91
C LEU A 213 4.28 -1.75 -15.41
N PHE A 214 3.56 -2.49 -14.56
CA PHE A 214 3.68 -2.34 -13.11
C PHE A 214 5.11 -2.66 -12.64
N ARG A 215 5.70 -3.74 -13.14
CA ARG A 215 7.10 -4.14 -12.86
C ARG A 215 8.09 -3.06 -13.31
N GLU A 216 7.89 -2.52 -14.52
CA GLU A 216 8.72 -1.43 -15.07
C GLU A 216 8.66 -0.19 -14.15
N ILE A 217 7.45 0.24 -13.77
CA ILE A 217 7.24 1.40 -12.90
C ILE A 217 7.93 1.20 -11.55
N CYS A 218 7.70 0.07 -10.89
CA CYS A 218 8.24 -0.19 -9.56
C CYS A 218 9.75 -0.36 -9.54
N GLY A 219 10.33 -0.95 -10.60
CA GLY A 219 11.77 -1.22 -10.72
C GLY A 219 12.60 -0.05 -11.22
N SER A 220 11.96 0.97 -11.79
CA SER A 220 12.66 2.12 -12.34
C SER A 220 13.09 3.09 -11.23
N LYS A 221 14.34 3.53 -11.27
CA LYS A 221 14.95 4.46 -10.30
C LYS A 221 14.65 5.92 -10.65
N THR A 222 14.72 6.25 -11.93
CA THR A 222 14.45 7.58 -12.48
C THR A 222 13.79 7.45 -13.84
N ILE A 223 12.92 8.40 -14.17
CA ILE A 223 12.31 8.53 -15.51
C ILE A 223 12.41 9.99 -15.91
N ALA A 224 13.09 10.27 -17.02
CA ALA A 224 13.09 11.58 -17.64
C ALA A 224 11.75 11.84 -18.33
N LYS A 225 11.25 13.06 -18.27
CA LYS A 225 9.96 13.45 -18.88
C LYS A 225 9.87 13.12 -20.36
N GLU A 226 10.99 13.22 -21.09
CA GLU A 226 11.09 12.94 -22.53
C GLU A 226 10.81 11.47 -22.85
N THR A 227 11.03 10.53 -21.90
CA THR A 227 10.88 9.08 -22.13
C THR A 227 9.46 8.71 -22.57
N TYR A 228 8.45 9.35 -21.98
CA TYR A 228 7.04 9.11 -22.29
C TYR A 228 6.26 10.39 -22.63
N GLY A 229 6.93 11.51 -22.81
CA GLY A 229 6.30 12.81 -23.00
C GLY A 229 5.53 13.27 -21.76
N PHE A 230 6.09 13.04 -20.58
CA PHE A 230 5.54 13.48 -19.31
C PHE A 230 5.75 14.98 -19.07
N THR A 231 5.02 15.53 -18.12
CA THR A 231 5.12 16.96 -17.76
C THR A 231 6.36 17.25 -16.93
N ARG A 232 6.92 16.25 -16.23
CA ARG A 232 8.05 16.39 -15.30
C ARG A 232 8.89 15.11 -15.18
N ASP A 233 10.11 15.26 -14.64
CA ASP A 233 10.99 14.14 -14.30
C ASP A 233 10.56 13.50 -12.99
N TYR A 234 10.81 12.19 -12.87
CA TYR A 234 10.51 11.42 -11.66
C TYR A 234 11.75 10.72 -11.14
N GLN A 235 11.99 10.84 -9.83
CA GLN A 235 12.95 10.05 -9.08
C GLN A 235 12.20 9.22 -8.06
N ASN A 236 12.47 7.91 -8.02
CA ASN A 236 11.82 7.01 -7.09
C ASN A 236 12.36 7.21 -5.67
N ILE A 237 11.45 7.29 -4.68
CA ILE A 237 11.81 7.44 -3.26
C ILE A 237 12.10 6.10 -2.58
N ASN A 238 11.88 4.96 -3.26
CA ASN A 238 12.08 3.64 -2.69
C ASN A 238 13.56 3.25 -2.66
N LYS A 239 14.23 3.49 -1.54
CA LYS A 239 15.66 3.23 -1.34
C LYS A 239 16.07 1.76 -1.49
N ILE A 240 15.11 0.81 -1.39
CA ILE A 240 15.41 -0.62 -1.54
C ILE A 240 16.01 -0.95 -2.92
N LEU A 241 15.65 -0.18 -3.96
CA LEU A 241 16.15 -0.33 -5.32
C LEU A 241 17.68 -0.13 -5.44
N TRP A 242 18.28 0.56 -4.47
CA TRP A 242 19.73 0.78 -4.41
C TRP A 242 20.40 -0.10 -3.36
N LYS A 243 19.61 -0.61 -2.39
CA LYS A 243 20.15 -1.33 -1.24
C LYS A 243 20.32 -2.83 -1.52
N ILE A 244 19.33 -3.47 -2.11
CA ILE A 244 19.39 -4.91 -2.40
C ILE A 244 19.64 -5.10 -3.90
N PRO A 245 20.69 -5.82 -4.32
CA PRO A 245 20.91 -6.17 -5.72
C PRO A 245 19.69 -6.89 -6.30
N ASN A 246 19.33 -6.53 -7.54
CA ASN A 246 18.16 -7.07 -8.26
C ASN A 246 16.79 -6.77 -7.61
N ALA A 247 16.73 -5.86 -6.62
CA ALA A 247 15.44 -5.35 -6.18
C ALA A 247 14.72 -4.64 -7.34
N ASN A 248 13.48 -5.03 -7.59
CA ASN A 248 12.65 -4.53 -8.70
C ASN A 248 11.31 -3.93 -8.24
N GLY A 249 11.23 -3.49 -7.00
CA GLY A 249 10.06 -2.80 -6.43
C GLY A 249 10.01 -2.89 -4.90
N VAL A 250 8.90 -2.47 -4.27
CA VAL A 250 7.63 -2.08 -4.87
C VAL A 250 7.17 -0.73 -4.30
N LYS A 251 6.87 -0.64 -2.98
CA LYS A 251 6.27 0.56 -2.41
C LYS A 251 6.61 0.76 -0.94
N THR A 252 6.93 1.99 -0.58
CA THR A 252 7.05 2.49 0.79
C THR A 252 5.70 2.97 1.33
N GLY A 253 5.56 3.03 2.65
CA GLY A 253 4.43 3.64 3.33
C GLY A 253 4.83 4.16 4.71
N TYR A 254 4.22 5.28 5.12
CA TYR A 254 4.30 5.79 6.47
C TYR A 254 3.05 6.60 6.81
N THR A 255 2.48 6.34 7.97
CA THR A 255 1.51 7.19 8.65
C THR A 255 1.71 7.06 10.16
N GLY A 256 1.10 7.95 10.95
CA GLY A 256 1.21 7.87 12.40
C GLY A 256 0.68 6.57 13.01
N GLN A 257 -0.37 5.98 12.42
CA GLN A 257 -0.94 4.72 12.92
C GLN A 257 -0.22 3.49 12.34
N ALA A 258 0.16 3.52 11.06
CA ALA A 258 0.79 2.37 10.41
C ALA A 258 2.27 2.20 10.78
N GLY A 259 2.96 3.26 11.22
CA GLY A 259 4.41 3.24 11.30
C GLY A 259 5.06 3.10 9.92
N LYS A 260 6.35 2.78 9.87
CA LYS A 260 7.07 2.58 8.61
C LYS A 260 6.71 1.23 8.00
N CYS A 261 6.25 1.23 6.76
CA CYS A 261 5.87 0.05 5.98
C CYS A 261 6.71 -0.05 4.70
N LEU A 262 6.99 -1.26 4.25
CA LEU A 262 7.68 -1.52 2.99
C LEU A 262 7.18 -2.82 2.38
N VAL A 263 6.83 -2.74 1.10
CA VAL A 263 6.63 -3.90 0.23
C VAL A 263 7.78 -3.93 -0.76
N THR A 264 8.47 -5.06 -0.83
CA THR A 264 9.65 -5.24 -1.67
C THR A 264 9.47 -6.45 -2.57
N SER A 265 10.01 -6.37 -3.78
CA SER A 265 10.22 -7.51 -4.66
C SER A 265 11.69 -7.55 -5.06
N VAL A 266 12.30 -8.73 -5.02
CA VAL A 266 13.70 -8.96 -5.41
C VAL A 266 13.74 -10.14 -6.37
N ASN A 267 14.27 -9.93 -7.58
CA ASN A 267 14.49 -11.04 -8.50
C ASN A 267 15.70 -11.85 -8.06
N HIS A 268 15.47 -13.08 -7.64
CA HIS A 268 16.49 -14.04 -7.22
C HIS A 268 16.43 -15.25 -8.14
N GLU A 269 17.49 -15.47 -8.92
CA GLU A 269 17.61 -16.60 -9.86
C GLU A 269 16.41 -16.77 -10.81
N GLY A 270 15.85 -15.64 -11.29
CA GLY A 270 14.71 -15.61 -12.20
C GLY A 270 13.33 -15.69 -11.54
N ARG A 271 13.25 -15.77 -10.21
CA ARG A 271 12.01 -15.72 -9.42
C ARG A 271 11.95 -14.48 -8.55
N ASP A 272 10.79 -13.90 -8.41
CA ASP A 272 10.61 -12.77 -7.50
C ASP A 272 10.31 -13.27 -6.08
N ILE A 273 11.11 -12.85 -5.12
CA ILE A 273 10.82 -12.99 -3.69
C ILE A 273 10.11 -11.71 -3.27
N ILE A 274 8.87 -11.83 -2.78
CA ILE A 274 8.08 -10.71 -2.30
C ILE A 274 8.16 -10.67 -0.79
N ILE A 275 8.58 -9.51 -0.25
CA ILE A 275 8.78 -9.30 1.19
C ILE A 275 7.93 -8.11 1.61
N VAL A 276 7.14 -8.28 2.67
CA VAL A 276 6.36 -7.22 3.29
C VAL A 276 6.77 -7.06 4.74
N VAL A 277 7.06 -5.84 5.17
CA VAL A 277 7.24 -5.47 6.58
C VAL A 277 6.32 -4.30 6.91
N LEU A 278 5.56 -4.42 8.01
CA LEU A 278 4.59 -3.42 8.46
C LEU A 278 4.92 -3.01 9.89
N ASN A 279 4.84 -1.71 10.17
CA ASN A 279 5.22 -1.10 11.44
C ASN A 279 6.62 -1.57 11.86
N CYS A 280 7.62 -1.18 11.09
CA CYS A 280 9.01 -1.61 11.20
C CYS A 280 9.93 -0.39 11.29
N THR A 281 10.62 -0.18 12.40
CA THR A 281 11.46 1.00 12.63
C THR A 281 12.60 1.10 11.62
N ASP A 282 13.23 -0.03 11.29
CA ASP A 282 14.32 -0.13 10.31
C ASP A 282 13.92 -1.02 9.12
N ARG A 283 12.90 -0.57 8.38
CA ARG A 283 12.30 -1.32 7.27
C ARG A 283 13.32 -1.80 6.23
N TRP A 284 14.38 -1.03 5.99
CA TRP A 284 15.38 -1.35 4.98
C TRP A 284 16.27 -2.52 5.37
N ASN A 285 16.86 -2.47 6.57
CA ASN A 285 17.74 -3.53 7.06
C ASN A 285 16.96 -4.78 7.46
N GLN A 286 15.75 -4.63 7.99
CA GLN A 286 14.91 -5.79 8.32
C GLN A 286 14.45 -6.53 7.06
N THR A 287 14.12 -5.82 5.98
CA THR A 287 13.81 -6.44 4.67
C THR A 287 15.03 -7.20 4.11
N GLU A 288 16.22 -6.60 4.14
CA GLU A 288 17.46 -7.25 3.71
C GLU A 288 17.79 -8.49 4.55
N LYS A 289 17.56 -8.42 5.87
CA LYS A 289 17.72 -9.55 6.79
C LYS A 289 16.80 -10.72 6.42
N ILE A 290 15.52 -10.45 6.11
CA ILE A 290 14.57 -11.48 5.65
C ILE A 290 15.02 -12.05 4.32
N TYR A 291 15.40 -11.20 3.35
CA TYR A 291 15.88 -11.63 2.04
C TYR A 291 17.06 -12.60 2.14
N ASN A 292 18.11 -12.20 2.88
CA ASN A 292 19.31 -13.03 3.07
C ASN A 292 18.99 -14.37 3.74
N HIS A 293 18.08 -14.36 4.73
CA HIS A 293 17.65 -15.57 5.41
C HIS A 293 16.91 -16.52 4.46
N VAL A 294 15.98 -16.02 3.65
CA VAL A 294 15.24 -16.80 2.65
C VAL A 294 16.21 -17.41 1.63
N CYS A 295 17.14 -16.62 1.07
CA CYS A 295 18.12 -17.10 0.11
C CYS A 295 19.08 -18.15 0.71
N SER A 296 19.36 -18.12 2.01
CA SER A 296 20.19 -19.13 2.67
C SER A 296 19.48 -20.46 2.93
N LYS A 297 18.13 -20.45 3.00
CA LYS A 297 17.31 -21.63 3.33
C LYS A 297 16.71 -22.33 2.13
N TYR A 298 16.39 -21.58 1.06
CA TYR A 298 15.62 -22.09 -0.06
C TYR A 298 16.47 -22.09 -1.33
N ILE A 299 16.35 -23.17 -2.11
CA ILE A 299 16.91 -23.27 -3.46
C ILE A 299 15.78 -23.03 -4.45
N PHE A 300 15.90 -21.98 -5.23
CA PHE A 300 14.92 -21.62 -6.26
C PHE A 300 15.27 -22.36 -7.54
N LYS A 301 14.55 -23.45 -7.85
CA LYS A 301 14.73 -24.17 -9.12
C LYS A 301 13.99 -23.41 -10.21
N ASN A 302 14.71 -22.98 -11.23
CA ASN A 302 14.11 -22.57 -12.49
C ASN A 302 13.59 -23.82 -13.20
N ASP A 303 12.27 -23.98 -13.34
CA ASP A 303 11.66 -24.96 -14.25
C ASP A 303 11.88 -24.50 -15.72
N SER A 304 13.14 -24.59 -16.17
CA SER A 304 13.50 -24.41 -17.58
C SER A 304 13.04 -25.57 -18.47
N THR A 305 12.20 -26.48 -17.98
CA THR A 305 11.69 -27.65 -18.71
C THR A 305 10.28 -27.50 -19.27
N LYS A 306 9.68 -26.29 -19.26
CA LYS A 306 8.36 -26.07 -19.88
C LYS A 306 8.36 -25.85 -21.40
N ASN A 307 9.45 -26.13 -22.11
CA ASN A 307 9.47 -26.04 -23.57
C ASN A 307 10.13 -27.28 -24.23
N ILE A 308 9.60 -28.47 -23.99
CA ILE A 308 9.79 -29.62 -24.86
C ILE A 308 8.49 -30.44 -24.83
N PHE A 309 7.47 -29.99 -25.56
CA PHE A 309 6.54 -30.89 -26.28
C PHE A 309 6.04 -30.12 -27.49
N LEU A 310 6.60 -30.51 -28.63
CA LEU A 310 6.06 -30.32 -29.96
C LEU A 310 4.72 -31.05 -30.11
#